data_7e0cd6370ff1b131f12cc797de47edc3
#
_entry.id   7e0cd6370ff1b131f12cc797de47edc3
#
_cell.length_a   1.000
_cell.length_b   1.000
_cell.length_c   1.000
_cell.angle_alpha   90.00
_cell.angle_beta   90.00
_cell.angle_gamma   90.00
#
_symmetry.space_group_name_H-M   'P 1'
#
loop_
_entity.id
_entity.type
_entity.pdbx_description
1 polymer ?
#
loop_
_entity_poly.entity_id
_entity_poly.type
_entity_poly.pdbx_seq_one_letter_code
_entity_poly.pdbx_strand_id
1 'polypeptide(L)'
;ALPAGEVWPGIAGLGSIDDAPGPAAERAQALIAEIPDAIAQQQASLAEQQGDKPSRLTKADLQAFLQATYRLEFNELTRDCEIDGTPMGSRLHLADSFLAKQHGLEVSKQAAADSFEFVAKSNPYNPVRRYLLGLRERTDLCLISMGELARAFGIHSTDDLSHQMLAAHLAGAVHRGLSPGYKHDQMLIFSGPQGNRKSSSIE
;
A
#
# COMPACT_ATOMS: atom_id res chain seq x y z
N ALA A 1 -16.29 22.53 -24.77
CA ALA A 1 -17.43 21.79 -24.21
C ALA A 1 -17.31 20.35 -24.68
N LEU A 2 -16.97 19.44 -23.79
CA LEU A 2 -17.02 18.00 -24.05
C LEU A 2 -18.48 17.55 -23.92
N PRO A 3 -18.98 16.70 -24.83
CA PRO A 3 -20.35 16.22 -24.73
C PRO A 3 -20.51 15.34 -23.49
N ALA A 4 -21.60 15.56 -22.77
CA ALA A 4 -21.99 14.76 -21.62
C ALA A 4 -22.28 13.32 -22.09
N GLY A 5 -21.47 12.34 -21.71
CA GLY A 5 -21.75 10.93 -21.95
C GLY A 5 -20.61 10.06 -22.44
N GLU A 6 -19.44 10.59 -22.73
CA GLU A 6 -18.30 9.72 -23.10
C GLU A 6 -17.52 9.26 -21.86
N VAL A 7 -17.75 8.00 -21.54
CA VAL A 7 -16.93 7.24 -20.56
C VAL A 7 -15.57 6.94 -21.21
N TRP A 8 -14.49 7.27 -20.55
CA TRP A 8 -13.13 7.01 -21.02
C TRP A 8 -12.93 5.52 -21.32
N PRO A 9 -12.46 5.13 -22.52
CA PRO A 9 -12.34 3.73 -22.93
C PRO A 9 -11.17 2.97 -22.29
N GLY A 10 -10.95 3.12 -21.03
CA GLY A 10 -9.92 2.40 -20.25
C GLY A 10 -10.42 1.91 -18.90
N ILE A 11 -11.65 2.26 -18.53
CA ILE A 11 -12.19 1.95 -17.19
C ILE A 11 -13.22 0.80 -17.22
N ALA A 12 -13.60 0.32 -18.39
CA ALA A 12 -14.64 -0.70 -18.57
C ALA A 12 -14.25 -2.14 -18.16
N GLY A 13 -13.07 -2.35 -17.58
CA GLY A 13 -12.58 -3.68 -17.20
C GLY A 13 -12.36 -3.92 -15.71
N LEU A 14 -12.64 -2.94 -14.86
CA LEU A 14 -12.57 -3.14 -13.41
C LEU A 14 -13.95 -3.56 -12.92
N GLY A 15 -14.13 -4.85 -12.70
CA GLY A 15 -15.33 -5.44 -12.13
C GLY A 15 -15.75 -4.74 -10.83
N SER A 16 -17.05 -4.67 -10.62
CA SER A 16 -17.66 -4.17 -9.38
C SER A 16 -17.11 -4.93 -8.18
N ILE A 17 -16.53 -4.20 -7.24
CA ILE A 17 -16.12 -4.73 -5.92
C ILE A 17 -17.33 -4.56 -4.99
N ASP A 18 -18.45 -5.16 -5.37
CA ASP A 18 -19.63 -5.34 -4.50
C ASP A 18 -19.72 -6.82 -4.06
N ASP A 19 -18.59 -7.46 -3.79
CA ASP A 19 -18.62 -8.78 -3.18
C ASP A 19 -18.42 -8.63 -1.66
N ALA A 20 -19.53 -8.77 -0.94
CA ALA A 20 -19.50 -9.22 0.45
C ALA A 20 -18.54 -10.43 0.54
N PRO A 21 -17.78 -10.59 1.63
CA PRO A 21 -16.81 -11.69 1.74
C PRO A 21 -17.53 -13.00 1.45
N GLY A 22 -17.26 -13.55 0.27
CA GLY A 22 -17.89 -14.77 -0.17
C GLY A 22 -17.50 -15.94 0.74
N PRO A 23 -18.20 -17.08 0.69
CA PRO A 23 -17.97 -18.24 1.55
C PRO A 23 -16.51 -18.76 1.54
N ALA A 24 -15.71 -18.34 0.56
CA ALA A 24 -14.28 -18.59 0.49
C ALA A 24 -13.48 -17.71 1.46
N ALA A 25 -13.88 -16.46 1.67
CA ALA A 25 -13.23 -15.54 2.61
C ALA A 25 -13.59 -15.89 4.06
N GLU A 26 -14.83 -16.31 4.33
CA GLU A 26 -15.23 -16.83 5.64
C GLU A 26 -14.52 -18.14 5.99
N ARG A 27 -14.35 -19.03 5.02
CA ARG A 27 -13.53 -20.25 5.19
C ARG A 27 -12.06 -19.92 5.41
N ALA A 28 -11.51 -18.93 4.73
CA ALA A 28 -10.13 -18.49 4.95
C ALA A 28 -9.96 -17.88 6.34
N GLN A 29 -10.91 -17.08 6.82
CA GLN A 29 -10.88 -16.54 8.18
C GLN A 29 -11.06 -17.62 9.26
N ALA A 30 -11.92 -18.61 9.04
CA ALA A 30 -12.07 -19.76 9.94
C ALA A 30 -10.79 -20.60 9.98
N LEU A 31 -10.17 -20.88 8.84
CA LEU A 31 -8.87 -21.55 8.76
C LEU A 31 -7.76 -20.75 9.46
N ILE A 32 -7.73 -19.44 9.32
CA ILE A 32 -6.76 -18.56 10.01
C ILE A 32 -6.97 -18.59 11.54
N ALA A 33 -8.20 -18.71 12.01
CA ALA A 33 -8.50 -18.80 13.43
C ALA A 33 -8.08 -20.18 14.03
N GLU A 34 -8.09 -21.24 13.24
CA GLU A 34 -7.66 -22.59 13.66
C GLU A 34 -6.14 -22.82 13.56
N ILE A 35 -5.43 -22.00 12.80
CA ILE A 35 -3.97 -22.12 12.60
C ILE A 35 -3.18 -22.06 13.93
N PRO A 36 -3.46 -21.14 14.87
CA PRO A 36 -2.73 -21.10 16.14
C PRO A 36 -2.87 -22.39 16.95
N ASP A 37 -4.08 -22.95 17.00
CA ASP A 37 -4.35 -24.17 17.73
C ASP A 37 -3.76 -25.42 17.03
N ALA A 38 -3.82 -25.46 15.71
CA ALA A 38 -3.23 -26.53 14.92
C ALA A 38 -1.69 -26.53 15.03
N ILE A 39 -1.07 -25.35 15.00
CA ILE A 39 0.38 -25.20 15.20
C ILE A 39 0.76 -25.57 16.63
N ALA A 40 0.00 -25.16 17.63
CA ALA A 40 0.24 -25.52 19.03
C ALA A 40 0.08 -27.03 19.26
N GLN A 41 -0.94 -27.68 18.68
CA GLN A 41 -1.16 -29.10 18.74
C GLN A 41 -0.08 -29.89 18.00
N GLN A 42 0.35 -29.40 16.84
CA GLN A 42 1.42 -30.03 16.06
C GLN A 42 2.78 -29.90 16.75
N GLN A 43 3.04 -28.76 17.39
CA GLN A 43 4.23 -28.56 18.21
C GLN A 43 4.22 -29.43 19.46
N ALA A 44 3.07 -29.58 20.12
CA ALA A 44 2.91 -30.49 21.26
C ALA A 44 3.13 -31.94 20.85
N SER A 45 2.55 -32.40 19.74
CA SER A 45 2.69 -33.76 19.25
C SER A 45 4.10 -34.08 18.74
N LEU A 46 4.81 -33.11 18.16
CA LEU A 46 6.20 -33.23 17.75
C LEU A 46 7.16 -33.21 18.94
N ALA A 47 6.84 -32.45 20.00
CA ALA A 47 7.60 -32.44 21.25
C ALA A 47 7.50 -33.78 22.01
N GLU A 48 6.36 -34.48 21.94
CA GLU A 48 6.18 -35.82 22.52
C GLU A 48 6.92 -36.93 21.73
N GLN A 49 7.14 -36.72 20.42
CA GLN A 49 7.78 -37.73 19.55
C GLN A 49 9.31 -37.59 19.44
N GLN A 50 9.86 -36.42 19.78
CA GLN A 50 11.30 -36.18 19.73
C GLN A 50 11.82 -35.85 21.12
N GLY A 51 12.42 -36.84 21.76
CA GLY A 51 13.16 -36.64 23.00
C GLY A 51 14.17 -35.49 22.87
N ASP A 52 13.92 -34.47 23.62
CA ASP A 52 14.86 -33.43 24.13
C ASP A 52 15.77 -32.67 23.15
N LYS A 53 15.29 -32.36 21.92
CA LYS A 53 15.88 -31.30 21.11
C LYS A 53 14.79 -30.33 20.71
N PRO A 54 14.92 -29.01 21.06
CA PRO A 54 13.96 -28.01 20.63
C PRO A 54 13.85 -28.04 19.10
N SER A 55 12.64 -28.30 18.60
CA SER A 55 12.36 -28.31 17.18
C SER A 55 12.77 -26.96 16.59
N ARG A 56 13.80 -26.98 15.76
CA ARG A 56 14.31 -25.78 15.12
C ARG A 56 13.24 -25.28 14.14
N LEU A 57 12.68 -24.12 14.42
CA LEU A 57 11.66 -23.50 13.56
C LEU A 57 12.16 -23.48 12.11
N THR A 58 11.38 -24.06 11.19
CA THR A 58 11.74 -24.00 9.77
C THR A 58 11.49 -22.59 9.24
N LYS A 59 12.13 -22.23 8.12
CA LYS A 59 11.89 -20.93 7.46
C LYS A 59 10.42 -20.79 7.03
N ALA A 60 9.81 -21.88 6.60
CA ALA A 60 8.40 -21.92 6.19
C ALA A 60 7.45 -21.64 7.38
N ASP A 61 7.72 -22.27 8.54
CA ASP A 61 6.93 -22.05 9.74
C ASP A 61 7.03 -20.61 10.22
N LEU A 62 8.23 -20.01 10.16
CA LEU A 62 8.43 -18.62 10.50
C LEU A 62 7.67 -17.68 9.55
N GLN A 63 7.67 -17.96 8.26
CA GLN A 63 6.93 -17.15 7.27
C GLN A 63 5.42 -17.27 7.51
N ALA A 64 4.90 -18.48 7.76
CA ALA A 64 3.49 -18.67 8.08
C ALA A 64 3.09 -17.94 9.37
N PHE A 65 3.92 -18.01 10.41
CA PHE A 65 3.72 -17.27 11.65
C PHE A 65 3.66 -15.76 11.42
N LEU A 66 4.61 -15.22 10.64
CA LEU A 66 4.66 -13.79 10.33
C LEU A 66 3.43 -13.33 9.54
N GLN A 67 2.96 -14.12 8.57
CA GLN A 67 1.76 -13.83 7.80
C GLN A 67 0.49 -13.83 8.66
N ALA A 68 0.41 -14.73 9.65
CA ALA A 68 -0.74 -14.83 10.53
C ALA A 68 -0.76 -13.73 11.62
N THR A 69 0.43 -13.26 12.04
CA THR A 69 0.56 -12.38 13.21
C THR A 69 0.62 -10.89 12.84
N TYR A 70 1.22 -10.57 11.70
CA TYR A 70 1.50 -9.20 11.29
C TYR A 70 1.00 -8.90 9.90
N ARG A 71 0.53 -7.67 9.70
CA ARG A 71 0.32 -7.11 8.37
C ARG A 71 1.65 -6.61 7.82
N LEU A 72 2.33 -7.51 7.11
CA LEU A 72 3.59 -7.20 6.44
C LEU A 72 3.32 -6.81 4.99
N GLU A 73 3.75 -5.62 4.61
CA GLU A 73 3.58 -5.07 3.28
C GLU A 73 4.90 -4.51 2.76
N PHE A 74 5.08 -4.56 1.45
CA PHE A 74 6.22 -3.94 0.76
C PHE A 74 5.77 -2.67 0.07
N ASN A 75 6.27 -1.53 0.54
CA ASN A 75 5.99 -0.24 -0.07
C ASN A 75 6.83 -0.06 -1.33
N GLU A 76 6.20 -0.11 -2.50
CA GLU A 76 6.88 0.00 -3.79
C GLU A 76 7.51 1.37 -4.03
N LEU A 77 7.01 2.43 -3.38
CA LEU A 77 7.50 3.79 -3.54
C LEU A 77 8.81 4.01 -2.77
N THR A 78 8.83 3.61 -1.50
CA THR A 78 10.02 3.74 -0.62
C THR A 78 10.95 2.55 -0.73
N ARG A 79 10.49 1.43 -1.32
CA ARG A 79 11.18 0.14 -1.38
C ARG A 79 11.53 -0.42 -0.01
N ASP A 80 10.64 -0.19 0.95
CA ASP A 80 10.82 -0.62 2.32
C ASP A 80 9.75 -1.64 2.74
N CYS A 81 10.11 -2.50 3.69
CA CYS A 81 9.18 -3.39 4.35
C CYS A 81 8.48 -2.63 5.48
N GLU A 82 7.18 -2.83 5.62
CA GLU A 82 6.36 -2.21 6.66
C GLU A 82 5.67 -3.28 7.50
N ILE A 83 5.65 -3.06 8.81
CA ILE A 83 4.85 -3.84 9.78
C ILE A 83 3.72 -2.94 10.27
N ASP A 84 2.48 -3.36 10.05
CA ASP A 84 1.28 -2.64 10.49
C ASP A 84 1.29 -1.16 10.10
N GLY A 85 1.81 -0.87 8.90
CA GLY A 85 1.94 0.48 8.35
C GLY A 85 3.15 1.28 8.87
N THR A 86 4.03 0.65 9.68
CA THR A 86 5.26 1.29 10.18
C THR A 86 6.47 0.79 9.40
N PRO A 87 7.25 1.69 8.77
CA PRO A 87 8.45 1.30 8.02
C PRO A 87 9.50 0.63 8.92
N MET A 88 10.03 -0.49 8.48
CA MET A 88 11.12 -1.17 9.17
C MET A 88 12.47 -0.51 8.90
N GLY A 89 12.71 -0.07 7.69
CA GLY A 89 13.95 0.60 7.28
C GLY A 89 15.19 -0.18 7.69
N SER A 90 16.14 0.54 8.28
CA SER A 90 17.37 -0.06 8.80
C SER A 90 17.16 -1.03 9.98
N ARG A 91 15.94 -1.13 10.55
CA ARG A 91 15.64 -2.03 11.68
C ARG A 91 15.42 -3.49 11.27
N LEU A 92 15.32 -3.78 9.99
CA LEU A 92 15.16 -5.16 9.50
C LEU A 92 16.28 -6.11 9.99
N HIS A 93 17.50 -5.58 10.20
CA HIS A 93 18.61 -6.34 10.74
C HIS A 93 18.47 -6.72 12.23
N LEU A 94 17.47 -6.18 12.92
CA LEU A 94 17.12 -6.49 14.32
C LEU A 94 15.88 -7.39 14.43
N ALA A 95 15.43 -7.97 13.31
CA ALA A 95 14.24 -8.80 13.26
C ALA A 95 14.33 -10.04 14.16
N ASP A 96 15.51 -10.61 14.31
CA ASP A 96 15.80 -11.70 15.25
C ASP A 96 15.55 -11.29 16.70
N SER A 97 16.10 -10.16 17.10
CA SER A 97 15.92 -9.61 18.46
C SER A 97 14.47 -9.21 18.73
N PHE A 98 13.77 -8.72 17.72
CA PHE A 98 12.36 -8.42 17.80
C PHE A 98 11.53 -9.69 18.06
N LEU A 99 11.77 -10.76 17.29
CA LEU A 99 11.08 -12.06 17.45
C LEU A 99 11.37 -12.70 18.81
N ALA A 100 12.63 -12.66 19.24
CA ALA A 100 13.00 -13.20 20.54
C ALA A 100 12.31 -12.43 21.68
N LYS A 101 12.25 -11.11 21.61
CA LYS A 101 11.64 -10.28 22.66
C LYS A 101 10.12 -10.38 22.70
N GLN A 102 9.46 -10.39 21.54
CA GLN A 102 8.00 -10.34 21.46
C GLN A 102 7.37 -11.74 21.59
N HIS A 103 8.04 -12.77 21.08
CA HIS A 103 7.46 -14.11 20.93
C HIS A 103 8.32 -15.23 21.53
N GLY A 104 9.50 -14.91 22.06
CA GLY A 104 10.42 -15.95 22.58
C GLY A 104 10.99 -16.86 21.49
N LEU A 105 10.95 -16.43 20.22
CA LEU A 105 11.41 -17.22 19.08
C LEU A 105 12.89 -16.97 18.81
N GLU A 106 13.72 -17.98 19.01
CA GLU A 106 15.14 -17.93 18.69
C GLU A 106 15.38 -18.37 17.24
N VAL A 107 15.68 -17.41 16.39
CA VAL A 107 15.99 -17.63 14.97
C VAL A 107 17.28 -16.91 14.61
N SER A 108 17.96 -17.40 13.57
CA SER A 108 19.15 -16.70 13.11
C SER A 108 18.77 -15.35 12.49
N LYS A 109 19.63 -14.35 12.65
CA LYS A 109 19.47 -13.00 12.12
C LYS A 109 19.10 -12.99 10.63
N GLN A 110 19.82 -13.80 9.83
CA GLN A 110 19.57 -13.91 8.40
C GLN A 110 18.20 -14.51 8.10
N ALA A 111 17.82 -15.61 8.79
CA ALA A 111 16.53 -16.25 8.57
C ALA A 111 15.37 -15.35 8.96
N ALA A 112 15.52 -14.57 10.03
CA ALA A 112 14.53 -13.56 10.43
C ALA A 112 14.37 -12.50 9.34
N ALA A 113 15.45 -11.81 8.98
CA ALA A 113 15.42 -10.74 7.98
C ALA A 113 14.86 -11.22 6.63
N ASP A 114 15.34 -12.35 6.11
CA ASP A 114 14.86 -12.95 4.87
C ASP A 114 13.37 -13.29 4.91
N SER A 115 12.87 -13.76 6.07
CA SER A 115 11.46 -14.14 6.20
C SER A 115 10.55 -12.93 6.24
N PHE A 116 10.92 -11.86 6.95
CA PHE A 116 10.20 -10.59 6.93
C PHE A 116 10.18 -10.00 5.52
N GLU A 117 11.32 -9.97 4.85
CA GLU A 117 11.43 -9.42 3.49
C GLU A 117 10.61 -10.24 2.49
N PHE A 118 10.64 -11.57 2.58
CA PHE A 118 9.88 -12.45 1.71
C PHE A 118 8.37 -12.25 1.89
N VAL A 119 7.89 -12.24 3.13
CA VAL A 119 6.45 -12.04 3.42
C VAL A 119 6.00 -10.67 2.98
N ALA A 120 6.76 -9.62 3.28
CA ALA A 120 6.44 -8.27 2.86
C ALA A 120 6.38 -8.16 1.32
N LYS A 121 7.38 -8.70 0.61
CA LYS A 121 7.43 -8.70 -0.87
C LYS A 121 6.31 -9.52 -1.53
N SER A 122 5.73 -10.47 -0.80
CA SER A 122 4.54 -11.20 -1.26
C SER A 122 3.27 -10.34 -1.22
N ASN A 123 3.31 -9.22 -0.50
CA ASN A 123 2.21 -8.26 -0.36
C ASN A 123 2.67 -6.84 -0.78
N PRO A 124 3.00 -6.62 -2.07
CA PRO A 124 3.42 -5.30 -2.52
C PRO A 124 2.24 -4.33 -2.56
N TYR A 125 2.48 -3.08 -2.21
CA TYR A 125 1.51 -2.03 -2.37
C TYR A 125 2.15 -0.69 -2.76
N ASN A 126 1.39 0.13 -3.47
CA ASN A 126 1.76 1.49 -3.78
C ASN A 126 0.85 2.45 -2.97
N PRO A 127 1.38 3.26 -2.05
CA PRO A 127 0.58 4.12 -1.19
C PRO A 127 -0.20 5.19 -1.99
N VAL A 128 0.39 5.72 -3.05
CA VAL A 128 -0.28 6.70 -3.91
C VAL A 128 -1.46 6.06 -4.64
N ARG A 129 -1.24 4.88 -5.22
CA ARG A 129 -2.31 4.13 -5.88
C ARG A 129 -3.43 3.76 -4.90
N ARG A 130 -3.09 3.28 -3.70
CA ARG A 130 -4.06 2.95 -2.64
C ARG A 130 -4.89 4.18 -2.25
N TYR A 131 -4.23 5.33 -2.08
CA TYR A 131 -4.91 6.60 -1.79
C TYR A 131 -5.87 7.01 -2.92
N LEU A 132 -5.41 7.02 -4.16
CA LEU A 132 -6.23 7.41 -5.31
C LEU A 132 -7.44 6.49 -5.52
N LEU A 133 -7.26 5.18 -5.34
CA LEU A 133 -8.35 4.22 -5.41
C LEU A 133 -9.36 4.42 -4.26
N GLY A 134 -8.88 4.68 -3.04
CA GLY A 134 -9.72 5.00 -1.91
C GLY A 134 -10.55 6.28 -2.09
N LEU A 135 -10.01 7.29 -2.79
CA LEU A 135 -10.79 8.48 -3.13
C LEU A 135 -11.98 8.17 -4.06
N ARG A 136 -11.85 7.19 -4.93
CA ARG A 136 -12.93 6.77 -5.84
C ARG A 136 -14.15 6.21 -5.10
N GLU A 137 -13.93 5.60 -3.93
CA GLU A 137 -15.00 4.99 -3.12
C GLU A 137 -15.71 6.02 -2.22
N ARG A 138 -15.17 7.23 -2.12
CA ARG A 138 -15.75 8.28 -1.28
C ARG A 138 -16.93 8.95 -1.97
N THR A 139 -18.08 8.92 -1.32
CA THR A 139 -19.33 9.56 -1.78
C THR A 139 -19.52 10.99 -1.26
N ASP A 140 -18.68 11.39 -0.29
CA ASP A 140 -18.71 12.72 0.33
C ASP A 140 -17.89 13.77 -0.45
N LEU A 141 -17.19 13.36 -1.51
CA LEU A 141 -16.41 14.25 -2.36
C LEU A 141 -17.32 14.97 -3.35
N CYS A 142 -17.23 16.30 -3.39
CA CYS A 142 -17.88 17.10 -4.40
C CYS A 142 -16.91 17.44 -5.55
N LEU A 143 -17.45 17.47 -6.76
CA LEU A 143 -16.71 17.96 -7.90
C LEU A 143 -16.59 19.48 -7.80
N ILE A 144 -15.37 19.98 -7.93
CA ILE A 144 -15.09 21.42 -8.02
C ILE A 144 -14.86 21.80 -9.50
N SER A 145 -15.20 23.01 -9.86
CA SER A 145 -14.91 23.53 -11.20
C SER A 145 -13.41 23.77 -11.38
N MET A 146 -12.93 23.74 -12.62
CA MET A 146 -11.54 24.07 -12.93
C MET A 146 -11.15 25.48 -12.46
N GLY A 147 -12.08 26.43 -12.51
CA GLY A 147 -11.85 27.78 -12.00
C GLY A 147 -11.68 27.86 -10.49
N GLU A 148 -12.40 27.03 -9.73
CA GLU A 148 -12.23 26.93 -8.28
C GLU A 148 -10.90 26.26 -7.93
N LEU A 149 -10.57 25.20 -8.66
CA LEU A 149 -9.29 24.51 -8.50
C LEU A 149 -8.12 25.44 -8.82
N ALA A 150 -8.17 26.17 -9.94
CA ALA A 150 -7.15 27.14 -10.32
C ALA A 150 -6.96 28.22 -9.25
N ARG A 151 -8.06 28.73 -8.68
CA ARG A 151 -8.01 29.70 -7.58
C ARG A 151 -7.37 29.12 -6.30
N ALA A 152 -7.61 27.86 -6.00
CA ALA A 152 -6.98 27.17 -4.87
C ALA A 152 -5.44 27.09 -5.04
N PHE A 153 -4.97 26.94 -6.28
CA PHE A 153 -3.54 27.02 -6.63
C PHE A 153 -3.01 28.45 -6.78
N GLY A 154 -3.81 29.48 -6.49
CA GLY A 154 -3.42 30.88 -6.62
C GLY A 154 -3.30 31.35 -8.08
N ILE A 155 -3.89 30.63 -9.01
CA ILE A 155 -3.96 31.02 -10.42
C ILE A 155 -5.17 31.95 -10.60
N HIS A 156 -4.90 33.23 -10.82
CA HIS A 156 -5.94 34.24 -11.01
C HIS A 156 -6.27 34.51 -12.48
N SER A 157 -5.55 33.84 -13.40
CA SER A 157 -5.86 33.94 -14.82
C SER A 157 -7.22 33.27 -15.11
N THR A 158 -7.99 33.93 -15.97
CA THR A 158 -9.28 33.42 -16.48
C THR A 158 -9.14 32.81 -17.86
N ASP A 159 -7.91 32.68 -18.37
CA ASP A 159 -7.68 32.11 -19.68
C ASP A 159 -7.79 30.56 -19.62
N ASP A 160 -8.41 30.03 -20.66
CA ASP A 160 -8.62 28.58 -20.81
C ASP A 160 -7.31 27.79 -20.84
N LEU A 161 -6.23 28.36 -21.35
CA LEU A 161 -4.94 27.68 -21.50
C LEU A 161 -4.35 27.36 -20.13
N SER A 162 -4.32 28.32 -19.21
CA SER A 162 -3.84 28.11 -17.84
C SER A 162 -4.62 27.01 -17.11
N HIS A 163 -5.94 26.99 -17.28
CA HIS A 163 -6.80 25.96 -16.71
C HIS A 163 -6.55 24.59 -17.33
N GLN A 164 -6.38 24.51 -18.66
CA GLN A 164 -6.08 23.26 -19.36
C GLN A 164 -4.70 22.72 -18.98
N MET A 165 -3.70 23.58 -18.85
CA MET A 165 -2.35 23.17 -18.40
C MET A 165 -2.38 22.59 -16.99
N LEU A 166 -3.10 23.21 -16.05
CA LEU A 166 -3.27 22.68 -14.70
C LEU A 166 -3.99 21.32 -14.74
N ALA A 167 -5.10 21.21 -15.49
CA ALA A 167 -5.85 19.97 -15.62
C ALA A 167 -4.99 18.84 -16.20
N ALA A 168 -4.23 19.12 -17.26
CA ALA A 168 -3.35 18.14 -17.90
C ALA A 168 -2.25 17.65 -16.95
N HIS A 169 -1.67 18.57 -16.17
CA HIS A 169 -0.65 18.22 -15.18
C HIS A 169 -1.20 17.32 -14.07
N LEU A 170 -2.34 17.68 -13.49
CA LEU A 170 -2.98 16.89 -12.44
C LEU A 170 -3.43 15.51 -12.95
N ALA A 171 -4.01 15.44 -14.15
CA ALA A 171 -4.35 14.17 -14.80
C ALA A 171 -3.11 13.31 -15.02
N GLY A 172 -2.00 13.90 -15.48
CA GLY A 172 -0.72 13.22 -15.63
C GLY A 172 -0.17 12.68 -14.30
N ALA A 173 -0.29 13.44 -13.22
CA ALA A 173 0.12 13.01 -11.87
C ALA A 173 -0.70 11.79 -11.40
N VAL A 174 -2.03 11.83 -11.59
CA VAL A 174 -2.92 10.70 -11.27
C VAL A 174 -2.57 9.48 -12.12
N HIS A 175 -2.36 9.65 -13.43
CA HIS A 175 -1.95 8.54 -14.31
C HIS A 175 -0.63 7.90 -13.85
N ARG A 176 0.36 8.66 -13.45
CA ARG A 176 1.63 8.13 -12.93
C ARG A 176 1.44 7.40 -11.60
N GLY A 177 0.54 7.87 -10.74
CA GLY A 177 0.19 7.19 -9.50
C GLY A 177 -0.51 5.85 -9.70
N LEU A 178 -1.40 5.76 -10.70
CA LEU A 178 -2.16 4.55 -11.02
C LEU A 178 -1.36 3.56 -11.88
N SER A 179 -0.51 4.08 -12.77
CA SER A 179 0.29 3.30 -13.73
C SER A 179 1.75 3.74 -13.66
N PRO A 180 2.56 3.18 -12.75
CA PRO A 180 3.98 3.48 -12.64
C PRO A 180 4.69 3.28 -13.99
N GLY A 181 5.50 4.25 -14.41
CA GLY A 181 6.16 4.26 -15.71
C GLY A 181 5.39 4.97 -16.82
N TYR A 182 4.18 5.45 -16.56
CA TYR A 182 3.47 6.32 -17.51
C TYR A 182 4.29 7.56 -17.84
N LYS A 183 4.52 7.79 -19.15
CA LYS A 183 5.31 8.90 -19.65
C LYS A 183 4.48 10.19 -19.60
N HIS A 184 4.95 11.17 -18.82
CA HIS A 184 4.36 12.51 -18.75
C HIS A 184 5.51 13.51 -18.72
N ASP A 185 5.80 14.09 -19.87
CA ASP A 185 6.98 14.95 -20.10
C ASP A 185 6.65 16.42 -19.86
N GLN A 186 5.43 16.75 -19.45
CA GLN A 186 5.01 18.11 -19.20
C GLN A 186 5.40 18.53 -17.80
N MET A 187 5.98 19.72 -17.69
CA MET A 187 6.31 20.36 -16.42
C MET A 187 5.41 21.58 -16.21
N LEU A 188 4.73 21.65 -15.07
CA LEU A 188 3.96 22.82 -14.67
C LEU A 188 4.90 23.84 -14.02
N ILE A 189 4.90 25.06 -14.52
CA ILE A 189 5.71 26.17 -14.00
C ILE A 189 4.78 27.25 -13.50
N PHE A 190 4.85 27.55 -12.20
CA PHE A 190 4.17 28.69 -11.60
C PHE A 190 5.06 29.92 -11.69
N SER A 191 4.64 30.93 -12.43
CA SER A 191 5.31 32.23 -12.53
C SER A 191 4.45 33.32 -11.91
N GLY A 192 5.08 34.35 -11.37
CA GLY A 192 4.39 35.51 -10.79
C GLY A 192 5.25 36.23 -9.76
N PRO A 193 4.79 37.40 -9.27
CA PRO A 193 5.51 38.21 -8.28
C PRO A 193 5.88 37.42 -7.03
N GLN A 194 6.90 37.91 -6.33
CA GLN A 194 7.29 37.35 -5.03
C GLN A 194 6.15 37.54 -4.02
N GLY A 195 5.93 36.58 -3.13
CA GLY A 195 4.89 36.61 -2.09
C GLY A 195 3.55 36.00 -2.48
N ASN A 196 3.35 35.57 -3.74
CA ASN A 196 2.09 34.95 -4.22
C ASN A 196 1.91 33.46 -3.79
N ARG A 197 2.49 33.05 -2.69
CA ARG A 197 2.31 31.71 -2.09
C ARG A 197 2.52 30.53 -3.06
N LYS A 198 3.36 30.70 -4.11
CA LYS A 198 3.60 29.64 -5.10
C LYS A 198 4.11 28.33 -4.48
N SER A 199 4.97 28.41 -3.48
CA SER A 199 5.47 27.23 -2.76
C SER A 199 4.40 26.59 -1.87
N SER A 200 3.62 27.40 -1.16
CA SER A 200 2.55 26.93 -0.26
C SER A 200 1.36 26.29 -0.99
N SER A 201 1.24 26.47 -2.31
CA SER A 201 0.19 25.81 -3.10
C SER A 201 0.56 24.37 -3.50
N ILE A 202 1.79 23.94 -3.21
CA ILE A 202 2.31 22.59 -3.54
C ILE A 202 2.51 21.76 -2.26
N GLU A 203 2.57 22.39 -1.09
CA GLU A 203 2.60 21.75 0.23
C GLU A 203 1.22 21.22 0.64
#